data_4bfafe9783d076318d68ad8276a2476f
#
_entry.id   4bfafe9783d076318d68ad8276a2476f
#
_cell.length_a   1.000
_cell.length_b   1.000
_cell.length_c   1.000
_cell.angle_alpha   90.00
_cell.angle_beta   90.00
_cell.angle_gamma   90.00
#
_symmetry.space_group_name_H-M   'P 1'
#
loop_
_entity.id
_entity.type
_entity.pdbx_description
1 polymer ?
#
loop_
_entity_poly.entity_id
_entity_poly.type
_entity_poly.pdbx_seq_one_letter_code
_entity_poly.pdbx_strand_id
1 'polypeptide(L)'
;MKIIMSQSGDFTRAKGKEVMEAFLKAPNAKDINVLFAHNDDMALGAIQAMEEAGIKPGQDIKIVSIDGVRGAFEAMKDGKLNVTVECNPLLGPQLFDLVEKVAKGESVPKRVVSQEGVYDQSQAAEELPKRQY
;
A
#
# COMPACT_ATOMS: atom_id res chain seq x y z
N MET A 1 -16.81 -0.49 12.06
CA MET A 1 -15.93 -1.49 11.43
C MET A 1 -15.41 -2.43 12.51
N LYS A 2 -15.35 -3.74 12.25
CA LYS A 2 -14.85 -4.75 13.20
C LYS A 2 -13.71 -5.52 12.55
N ILE A 3 -12.56 -5.63 13.23
CA ILE A 3 -11.46 -6.50 12.81
C ILE A 3 -11.87 -7.93 13.16
N ILE A 4 -11.97 -8.80 12.16
CA ILE A 4 -12.39 -10.20 12.31
C ILE A 4 -11.22 -11.16 12.17
N MET A 5 -10.14 -10.77 11.49
CA MET A 5 -8.88 -11.50 11.36
C MET A 5 -7.72 -10.51 11.28
N SER A 6 -6.56 -10.92 11.80
CA SER A 6 -5.31 -10.14 11.71
C SER A 6 -4.13 -11.10 11.81
N GLN A 7 -3.15 -10.94 10.93
CA GLN A 7 -1.92 -11.73 10.91
C GLN A 7 -0.78 -10.93 10.26
N SER A 8 0.46 -11.12 10.71
CA SER A 8 1.63 -10.55 10.06
C SER A 8 1.90 -11.24 8.71
N GLY A 9 2.23 -10.44 7.71
CA GLY A 9 2.68 -10.88 6.39
C GLY A 9 4.13 -10.47 6.10
N ASP A 10 4.89 -10.07 7.13
CA ASP A 10 6.33 -9.74 7.07
C ASP A 10 6.68 -8.83 5.87
N PHE A 11 5.80 -7.89 5.57
CA PHE A 11 5.87 -6.88 4.49
C PHE A 11 6.20 -7.42 3.09
N THR A 12 6.16 -8.73 2.87
CA THR A 12 6.48 -9.32 1.57
C THR A 12 5.24 -9.74 0.79
N ARG A 13 5.32 -9.69 -0.54
CA ARG A 13 4.25 -10.11 -1.45
C ARG A 13 3.88 -11.58 -1.25
N ALA A 14 4.88 -12.44 -1.13
CA ALA A 14 4.68 -13.88 -0.92
C ALA A 14 3.92 -14.17 0.38
N LYS A 15 4.30 -13.50 1.47
CA LYS A 15 3.61 -13.66 2.76
C LYS A 15 2.22 -13.03 2.76
N GLY A 16 2.04 -11.89 2.10
CA GLY A 16 0.70 -11.32 1.90
C GLY A 16 -0.25 -12.27 1.18
N LYS A 17 0.24 -12.98 0.14
CA LYS A 17 -0.50 -14.04 -0.54
C LYS A 17 -0.85 -15.20 0.41
N GLU A 18 0.14 -15.77 1.10
CA GLU A 18 -0.04 -16.88 2.03
C GLU A 18 -1.06 -16.56 3.13
N VAL A 19 -0.98 -15.36 3.72
CA VAL A 19 -1.92 -14.90 4.75
C VAL A 19 -3.34 -14.79 4.18
N MET A 20 -3.50 -14.21 2.99
CA MET A 20 -4.81 -14.09 2.38
C MET A 20 -5.40 -15.43 2.01
N GLU A 21 -4.61 -16.38 1.50
CA GLU A 21 -5.06 -17.77 1.26
C GLU A 21 -5.57 -18.42 2.55
N ALA A 22 -4.90 -18.18 3.69
CA ALA A 22 -5.35 -18.69 4.98
C ALA A 22 -6.67 -18.02 5.41
N PHE A 23 -6.81 -16.71 5.23
CA PHE A 23 -8.04 -15.99 5.55
C PHE A 23 -9.22 -16.48 4.71
N LEU A 24 -9.01 -16.75 3.42
CA LEU A 24 -10.06 -17.25 2.52
C LEU A 24 -10.51 -18.68 2.83
N LYS A 25 -9.69 -19.46 3.55
CA LYS A 25 -10.02 -20.81 4.03
C LYS A 25 -10.68 -20.82 5.41
N ALA A 26 -10.71 -19.69 6.11
CA ALA A 26 -11.28 -19.60 7.45
C ALA A 26 -12.82 -19.72 7.42
N PRO A 27 -13.46 -20.24 8.50
CA PRO A 27 -14.92 -20.40 8.55
C PRO A 27 -15.71 -19.09 8.36
N ASN A 28 -15.12 -17.96 8.72
CA ASN A 28 -15.69 -16.61 8.59
C ASN A 28 -15.17 -15.82 7.37
N ALA A 29 -14.56 -16.48 6.40
CA ALA A 29 -14.03 -15.85 5.18
C ALA A 29 -15.08 -15.00 4.44
N LYS A 30 -16.33 -15.45 4.39
CA LYS A 30 -17.45 -14.74 3.76
C LYS A 30 -17.81 -13.39 4.42
N ASP A 31 -17.34 -13.18 5.63
CA ASP A 31 -17.59 -11.94 6.37
C ASP A 31 -16.52 -10.87 6.12
N ILE A 32 -15.50 -11.19 5.31
CA ILE A 32 -14.47 -10.23 4.92
C ILE A 32 -15.06 -9.30 3.87
N ASN A 33 -15.20 -8.02 4.21
CA ASN A 33 -15.66 -6.99 3.29
C ASN A 33 -14.52 -6.01 2.91
N VAL A 34 -13.52 -5.90 3.78
CA VAL A 34 -12.38 -5.00 3.60
C VAL A 34 -11.11 -5.71 4.02
N LEU A 35 -10.07 -5.58 3.21
CA LEU A 35 -8.70 -5.89 3.56
C LEU A 35 -7.92 -4.59 3.77
N PHE A 36 -7.30 -4.43 4.92
CA PHE A 36 -6.28 -3.42 5.15
C PHE A 36 -4.91 -4.11 5.19
N ALA A 37 -4.12 -3.90 4.16
CA ALA A 37 -2.74 -4.37 4.10
C ALA A 37 -1.80 -3.24 4.52
N HIS A 38 -0.86 -3.53 5.41
CA HIS A 38 0.04 -2.51 5.96
C HIS A 38 1.10 -2.04 4.95
N ASN A 39 1.18 -2.69 3.78
CA ASN A 39 1.94 -2.17 2.64
C ASN A 39 1.38 -2.71 1.30
N ASP A 40 1.83 -2.11 0.21
CA ASP A 40 1.36 -2.43 -1.14
C ASP A 40 1.79 -3.82 -1.60
N ASP A 41 2.99 -4.28 -1.24
CA ASP A 41 3.44 -5.62 -1.64
C ASP A 41 2.58 -6.73 -1.04
N MET A 42 2.21 -6.63 0.24
CA MET A 42 1.25 -7.57 0.83
C MET A 42 -0.13 -7.47 0.18
N ALA A 43 -0.60 -6.25 -0.17
CA ALA A 43 -1.85 -6.06 -0.90
C ALA A 43 -1.82 -6.75 -2.26
N LEU A 44 -0.75 -6.59 -3.03
CA LEU A 44 -0.56 -7.24 -4.33
C LEU A 44 -0.52 -8.77 -4.22
N GLY A 45 0.10 -9.29 -3.16
CA GLY A 45 0.07 -10.72 -2.87
C GLY A 45 -1.34 -11.22 -2.53
N ALA A 46 -2.08 -10.47 -1.71
CA ALA A 46 -3.46 -10.77 -1.36
C ALA A 46 -4.40 -10.72 -2.58
N ILE A 47 -4.21 -9.75 -3.48
CA ILE A 47 -4.94 -9.65 -4.76
C ILE A 47 -4.77 -10.94 -5.56
N GLN A 48 -3.53 -11.44 -5.69
CA GLN A 48 -3.27 -12.69 -6.39
C GLN A 48 -4.00 -13.87 -5.75
N ALA A 49 -3.98 -14.00 -4.42
CA ALA A 49 -4.70 -15.06 -3.71
C ALA A 49 -6.22 -15.00 -3.93
N MET A 50 -6.80 -13.80 -3.94
CA MET A 50 -8.22 -13.59 -4.22
C MET A 50 -8.58 -14.02 -5.65
N GLU A 51 -7.79 -13.61 -6.66
CA GLU A 51 -8.00 -13.99 -8.06
C GLU A 51 -7.94 -15.52 -8.25
N GLU A 52 -6.96 -16.18 -7.65
CA GLU A 52 -6.83 -17.66 -7.68
C GLU A 52 -8.01 -18.35 -7.00
N ALA A 53 -8.63 -17.72 -6.01
CA ALA A 53 -9.85 -18.20 -5.36
C ALA A 53 -11.15 -17.81 -6.08
N GLY A 54 -11.08 -17.10 -7.22
CA GLY A 54 -12.25 -16.66 -7.98
C GLY A 54 -12.98 -15.46 -7.36
N ILE A 55 -12.36 -14.76 -6.40
CA ILE A 55 -12.88 -13.54 -5.77
C ILE A 55 -12.38 -12.33 -6.57
N LYS A 56 -13.23 -11.34 -6.76
CA LYS A 56 -12.88 -10.11 -7.48
C LYS A 56 -12.29 -9.08 -6.51
N PRO A 57 -10.94 -8.92 -6.46
CA PRO A 57 -10.31 -7.95 -5.57
C PRO A 57 -10.77 -6.53 -5.95
N GLY A 58 -10.88 -5.66 -4.97
CA GLY A 58 -11.35 -4.29 -5.13
C GLY A 58 -12.87 -4.16 -5.35
N GLN A 59 -13.57 -5.25 -5.64
CA GLN A 59 -15.03 -5.31 -5.85
C GLN A 59 -15.73 -6.08 -4.74
N ASP A 60 -15.48 -7.37 -4.61
CA ASP A 60 -16.06 -8.22 -3.57
C ASP A 60 -15.45 -7.91 -2.19
N ILE A 61 -14.13 -7.67 -2.15
CA ILE A 61 -13.39 -7.24 -0.96
C ILE A 61 -12.69 -5.93 -1.31
N LYS A 62 -13.00 -4.87 -0.58
CA LYS A 62 -12.31 -3.58 -0.73
C LYS A 62 -10.92 -3.68 -0.15
N ILE A 63 -9.93 -3.08 -0.81
CA ILE A 63 -8.53 -3.17 -0.42
C ILE A 63 -7.95 -1.78 -0.23
N VAL A 64 -7.34 -1.57 0.93
CA VAL A 64 -6.60 -0.36 1.30
C VAL A 64 -5.19 -0.76 1.67
N SER A 65 -4.20 -0.04 1.19
CA SER A 65 -2.79 -0.30 1.46
C SER A 65 -1.97 0.96 1.70
N ILE A 66 -0.68 0.80 1.92
CA ILE A 66 0.27 1.88 2.18
C ILE A 66 1.50 1.63 1.30
N ASP A 67 2.17 2.66 0.88
CA ASP A 67 3.44 2.97 0.25
C ASP A 67 3.27 3.81 -1.01
N GLY A 68 2.32 3.52 -1.90
CA GLY A 68 2.14 4.24 -3.16
C GLY A 68 3.11 3.78 -4.24
N VAL A 69 3.50 2.49 -4.25
CA VAL A 69 4.37 1.94 -5.29
C VAL A 69 3.66 1.84 -6.63
N ARG A 70 4.44 1.83 -7.72
CA ARG A 70 3.92 1.75 -9.08
C ARG A 70 2.94 0.58 -9.28
N GLY A 71 3.24 -0.60 -8.74
CA GLY A 71 2.36 -1.77 -8.84
C GLY A 71 0.98 -1.59 -8.19
N ALA A 72 0.89 -0.78 -7.13
CA ALA A 72 -0.39 -0.43 -6.51
C ALA A 72 -1.24 0.44 -7.45
N PHE A 73 -0.63 1.42 -8.13
CA PHE A 73 -1.34 2.24 -9.13
C PHE A 73 -1.79 1.43 -10.34
N GLU A 74 -1.00 0.45 -10.78
CA GLU A 74 -1.41 -0.50 -11.82
C GLU A 74 -2.64 -1.31 -11.36
N ALA A 75 -2.61 -1.85 -10.14
CA ALA A 75 -3.73 -2.58 -9.57
C ALA A 75 -4.99 -1.71 -9.36
N MET A 76 -4.82 -0.43 -8.95
CA MET A 76 -5.93 0.52 -8.85
C MET A 76 -6.54 0.83 -10.22
N LYS A 77 -5.71 1.06 -11.24
CA LYS A 77 -6.16 1.30 -12.62
C LYS A 77 -6.97 0.11 -13.15
N ASP A 78 -6.58 -1.11 -12.78
CA ASP A 78 -7.29 -2.35 -13.13
C ASP A 78 -8.53 -2.61 -12.25
N GLY A 79 -8.84 -1.73 -11.29
CA GLY A 79 -9.98 -1.87 -10.39
C GLY A 79 -9.79 -2.89 -9.26
N LYS A 80 -8.57 -3.39 -9.04
CA LYS A 80 -8.23 -4.47 -8.09
C LYS A 80 -7.81 -3.97 -6.71
N LEU A 81 -7.31 -2.74 -6.61
CA LEU A 81 -6.97 -2.04 -5.36
C LEU A 81 -7.79 -0.77 -5.28
N ASN A 82 -8.29 -0.39 -4.12
CA ASN A 82 -9.17 0.76 -3.99
C ASN A 82 -8.43 2.04 -3.58
N VAL A 83 -7.53 1.94 -2.61
CA VAL A 83 -6.81 3.09 -2.06
C VAL A 83 -5.41 2.67 -1.66
N THR A 84 -4.41 3.52 -1.94
CA THR A 84 -3.10 3.47 -1.30
C THR A 84 -2.77 4.80 -0.64
N VAL A 85 -2.14 4.75 0.53
CA VAL A 85 -1.60 5.91 1.23
C VAL A 85 -0.10 5.96 0.96
N GLU A 86 0.38 7.06 0.41
CA GLU A 86 1.80 7.16 0.06
C GLU A 86 2.69 7.17 1.30
N CYS A 87 3.79 6.43 1.24
CA CYS A 87 4.95 6.53 2.12
C CYS A 87 6.17 6.69 1.20
N ASN A 88 6.54 7.95 0.91
CA ASN A 88 7.49 8.28 -0.13
C ASN A 88 8.94 7.95 0.28
N PRO A 89 9.64 7.03 -0.43
CA PRO A 89 11.02 6.67 -0.12
C PRO A 89 12.06 7.66 -0.70
N LEU A 90 11.66 8.61 -1.55
CA LEU A 90 12.54 9.54 -2.24
C LEU A 90 12.98 10.71 -1.32
N LEU A 91 13.49 10.40 -0.14
CA LEU A 91 13.88 11.35 0.89
C LEU A 91 15.29 11.94 0.68
N GLY A 92 16.07 11.40 -0.26
CA GLY A 92 17.48 11.75 -0.48
C GLY A 92 17.72 13.25 -0.64
N PRO A 93 17.08 13.95 -1.58
CA PRO A 93 17.32 15.38 -1.80
C PRO A 93 17.07 16.21 -0.54
N GLN A 94 15.93 16.00 0.12
CA GLN A 94 15.58 16.70 1.36
C GLN A 94 16.59 16.41 2.49
N LEU A 95 17.06 15.17 2.60
CA LEU A 95 18.05 14.79 3.60
C LEU A 95 19.39 15.49 3.34
N PHE A 96 19.87 15.49 2.09
CA PHE A 96 21.15 16.14 1.74
C PHE A 96 21.09 17.64 1.93
N ASP A 97 19.99 18.31 1.63
CA ASP A 97 19.79 19.74 1.90
C ASP A 97 19.94 20.05 3.40
N LEU A 98 19.39 19.19 4.25
CA LEU A 98 19.49 19.34 5.71
C LEU A 98 20.94 19.10 6.19
N VAL A 99 21.62 18.10 5.65
CA VAL A 99 23.02 17.81 5.96
C VAL A 99 23.91 18.99 5.60
N GLU A 100 23.74 19.59 4.42
CA GLU A 100 24.49 20.78 4.01
C GLU A 100 24.26 21.97 4.95
N LYS A 101 23.02 22.26 5.34
CA LYS A 101 22.69 23.34 6.27
C LYS A 101 23.39 23.12 7.62
N VAL A 102 23.29 21.93 8.18
CA VAL A 102 23.98 21.59 9.45
C VAL A 102 25.49 21.76 9.32
N ALA A 103 26.09 21.30 8.21
CA ALA A 103 27.53 21.44 7.96
C ALA A 103 27.98 22.92 7.85
N LYS A 104 27.08 23.81 7.40
CA LYS A 104 27.30 25.27 7.37
C LYS A 104 27.03 25.97 8.72
N GLY A 105 26.63 25.23 9.76
CA GLY A 105 26.28 25.79 11.08
C GLY A 105 24.90 26.46 11.11
N GLU A 106 24.04 26.22 10.12
CA GLU A 106 22.68 26.75 10.08
C GLU A 106 21.77 25.92 10.97
N SER A 107 20.74 26.58 11.53
CA SER A 107 19.71 25.86 12.30
C SER A 107 18.74 25.16 11.37
N VAL A 108 18.37 23.93 11.69
CA VAL A 108 17.36 23.16 10.97
C VAL A 108 16.17 22.82 11.89
N PRO A 109 14.95 22.66 11.34
CA PRO A 109 13.81 22.24 12.12
C PRO A 109 14.04 20.86 12.73
N LYS A 110 13.53 20.62 13.94
CA LYS A 110 13.58 19.28 14.57
C LYS A 110 12.80 18.21 13.82
N ARG A 111 11.84 18.62 13.00
CA ARG A 111 10.99 17.74 12.21
C ARG A 111 10.80 18.36 10.84
N VAL A 112 11.05 17.58 9.81
CA VAL A 112 10.74 17.87 8.42
C VAL A 112 9.80 16.79 7.91
N VAL A 113 8.72 17.18 7.28
CA VAL A 113 7.67 16.26 6.79
C VAL A 113 7.76 16.21 5.28
N SER A 114 7.82 14.99 4.71
CA SER A 114 7.66 14.78 3.28
C SER A 114 6.21 15.05 2.87
N GLN A 115 6.04 15.51 1.62
CA GLN A 115 4.71 15.63 1.05
C GLN A 115 4.30 14.26 0.51
N GLU A 116 3.17 13.76 0.99
CA GLU A 116 2.62 12.47 0.66
C GLU A 116 1.13 12.59 0.39
N GLY A 117 0.59 11.66 -0.40
CA GLY A 117 -0.80 11.67 -0.83
C GLY A 117 -1.59 10.45 -0.39
N VAL A 118 -2.90 10.57 -0.51
CA VAL A 118 -3.83 9.44 -0.46
C VAL A 118 -4.45 9.35 -1.85
N TYR A 119 -4.33 8.20 -2.48
CA TYR A 119 -4.74 7.99 -3.87
C TYR A 119 -5.79 6.89 -3.96
N ASP A 120 -6.83 7.14 -4.73
CA ASP A 120 -7.86 6.18 -5.07
C ASP A 120 -7.85 5.81 -6.56
N GLN A 121 -8.75 4.93 -6.96
CA GLN A 121 -8.85 4.45 -8.33
C GLN A 121 -9.06 5.56 -9.38
N SER A 122 -9.73 6.65 -9.02
CA SER A 122 -10.02 7.75 -9.95
C SER A 122 -8.77 8.51 -10.37
N GLN A 123 -7.75 8.52 -9.52
CA GLN A 123 -6.48 9.22 -9.72
C GLN A 123 -5.40 8.31 -10.35
N ALA A 124 -5.62 6.99 -10.32
CA ALA A 124 -4.58 6.01 -10.66
C ALA A 124 -4.00 6.19 -12.07
N ALA A 125 -4.83 6.47 -13.07
CA ALA A 125 -4.37 6.62 -14.46
C ALA A 125 -3.49 7.87 -14.65
N GLU A 126 -3.79 8.96 -13.94
CA GLU A 126 -3.03 10.21 -13.99
C GLU A 126 -1.71 10.11 -13.21
N GLU A 127 -1.75 9.42 -12.04
CA GLU A 127 -0.62 9.34 -11.13
C GLU A 127 0.40 8.25 -11.52
N LEU A 128 -0.04 7.17 -12.18
CA LEU A 128 0.82 6.05 -12.57
C LEU A 128 2.09 6.46 -13.35
N PRO A 129 2.04 7.38 -14.35
CA PRO A 129 3.25 7.80 -15.06
C PRO A 129 4.25 8.56 -14.18
N LYS A 130 3.82 9.12 -13.07
CA LYS A 130 4.64 9.93 -12.15
C LYS A 130 5.39 9.06 -11.13
N ARG A 131 5.00 7.77 -10.97
CA ARG A 131 5.60 6.86 -9.97
C ARG A 131 7.00 6.44 -10.36
N GLN A 132 7.94 6.66 -9.44
CA GLN A 132 9.38 6.38 -9.61
C GLN A 132 9.83 5.13 -8.82
N TYR A 133 8.93 4.51 -8.05
CA TYR A 133 9.20 3.34 -7.20
C TYR A 133 8.02 2.39 -7.18
#